data_35d8441604f815df98fcb93613e16e3f
#
_entry.id   35d8441604f815df98fcb93613e16e3f
#
_cell.length_a   1.000
_cell.length_b   1.000
_cell.length_c   1.000
_cell.angle_alpha   90.00
_cell.angle_beta   90.00
_cell.angle_gamma   90.00
#
_symmetry.space_group_name_H-M   'P 1'
#
loop_
_entity.id
_entity.type
_entity.pdbx_description
1 polymer ?
#
loop_
_entity_poly.entity_id
_entity_poly.type
_entity_poly.pdbx_seq_one_letter_code
_entity_poly.pdbx_strand_id
1 'polypeptide(L)'
;YAPFYQSIAGDFEVIKDLDAYKALSAIPLEDFITEKEGFYTIANLVKLTPAERDPFIHSVEKRTPTVVIDRKNLSETFLGKLKDDILLLVNYSSIAIFLILFLFFKRIELVLLTLIPIGVTGVVTSALMNFFGIEFNVFSMIVCTLVLGHSVDFSIFMTCALQKDYTDGKNELPVYKVSVLLASITTFLAIGTLIFAKHPALKSIASVSVIGIFTALAITFVFYPTIFKFCVFRRPDRGRSPVSLRLLLQSILLTTYYALSSIILSNIGWLLAKLTPKRTMWIRRLAASLTTSVLYANPFVRKKVENPHHIQLTTPSVVISNHTSWLDTLAIGLFTHRISYMVNDWVYNSVVFGRYVQSMGFFPVSEGIEKGMPLFEKNLKNGISVMIFPEGKRSDTNQIHRFHKGAFLIAEHFQTPLVPVYIHGCSEVQPKGDVIIYDGAITVVIGEPIAPNDERFGNTPRDRAKQVGAFYRQQFLALRKRLEGVDYLKKKLFLNYLYKENYVVRAVKEDYQQHREHYHELVHSLPEKARILHIADDYGQLDFLLLLTYPEREIVSVITDDEKRAIAQHSYLTKIRKIQYVKSIDNEQWTKDNFDFTINNLYLCPIKH
;
A
#
# COMPACT_ATOMS: atom_id res chain seq x y z
N TYR A 1 64.40 -19.76 -54.07
CA TYR A 1 63.31 -20.74 -54.07
C TYR A 1 63.79 -22.13 -54.56
N ALA A 2 64.80 -22.21 -55.48
CA ALA A 2 65.25 -23.52 -55.96
C ALA A 2 65.82 -24.47 -54.87
N PRO A 3 66.62 -23.97 -53.90
CA PRO A 3 67.09 -24.84 -52.79
C PRO A 3 65.96 -25.34 -51.91
N PHE A 4 64.88 -24.61 -51.75
CA PHE A 4 63.73 -25.00 -50.98
C PHE A 4 62.93 -26.12 -51.66
N TYR A 5 62.73 -26.01 -52.98
CA TYR A 5 62.09 -27.08 -53.77
C TYR A 5 62.93 -28.34 -53.83
N GLN A 6 64.28 -28.26 -53.90
CA GLN A 6 65.15 -29.43 -53.82
C GLN A 6 65.11 -30.10 -52.45
N SER A 7 64.93 -29.37 -51.34
CA SER A 7 64.82 -29.95 -50.01
C SER A 7 63.45 -30.65 -49.77
N ILE A 8 62.38 -30.18 -50.44
CA ILE A 8 61.08 -30.81 -50.37
C ILE A 8 61.00 -32.09 -51.26
N ALA A 9 61.79 -32.16 -52.31
CA ALA A 9 61.85 -33.28 -53.25
C ALA A 9 62.81 -34.39 -52.84
N GLY A 10 63.53 -34.26 -51.73
CA GLY A 10 64.44 -35.26 -51.18
C GLY A 10 63.73 -36.36 -50.37
N ASP A 11 64.37 -37.50 -50.19
CA ASP A 11 63.91 -38.53 -49.30
C ASP A 11 63.96 -38.01 -47.86
N PHE A 12 62.82 -38.03 -47.18
CA PHE A 12 62.71 -37.65 -45.77
C PHE A 12 63.10 -38.87 -44.89
N GLU A 13 64.17 -38.70 -44.13
CA GLU A 13 64.49 -39.65 -43.07
C GLU A 13 63.72 -39.36 -41.79
N VAL A 14 63.31 -40.40 -41.09
CA VAL A 14 62.70 -40.25 -39.78
C VAL A 14 63.71 -39.68 -38.80
N ILE A 15 63.40 -38.55 -38.16
CA ILE A 15 64.22 -38.00 -37.11
C ILE A 15 64.32 -38.97 -35.95
N LYS A 16 65.56 -39.53 -35.75
CA LYS A 16 65.85 -40.55 -34.72
C LYS A 16 66.21 -39.89 -33.37
N ASP A 17 66.65 -38.69 -33.34
CA ASP A 17 67.02 -37.93 -32.13
C ASP A 17 66.42 -36.56 -32.16
N LEU A 18 65.41 -36.34 -31.34
CA LEU A 18 64.70 -35.06 -31.26
C LEU A 18 65.56 -33.98 -30.62
N ASP A 19 66.46 -34.31 -29.72
CA ASP A 19 67.27 -33.33 -28.98
C ASP A 19 68.34 -32.72 -29.85
N ALA A 20 68.88 -33.45 -30.86
CA ALA A 20 69.80 -32.91 -31.82
C ALA A 20 69.23 -31.79 -32.72
N TYR A 21 67.92 -31.81 -32.93
CA TYR A 21 67.20 -30.82 -33.77
C TYR A 21 66.57 -29.68 -32.98
N LYS A 22 66.44 -29.75 -31.66
CA LYS A 22 65.87 -28.70 -30.80
C LYS A 22 66.62 -27.38 -30.93
N ALA A 23 67.96 -27.43 -31.07
CA ALA A 23 68.82 -26.25 -31.21
C ALA A 23 68.76 -25.58 -32.61
N LEU A 24 68.28 -26.31 -33.63
CA LEU A 24 68.22 -25.86 -35.02
C LEU A 24 66.83 -25.42 -35.48
N SER A 25 65.82 -25.76 -34.71
CA SER A 25 64.44 -25.42 -35.08
C SER A 25 64.09 -23.98 -34.72
N ALA A 26 63.60 -23.24 -35.70
CA ALA A 26 63.04 -21.89 -35.51
C ALA A 26 61.68 -21.91 -34.75
N ILE A 27 61.19 -23.12 -34.48
CA ILE A 27 59.93 -23.34 -33.77
C ILE A 27 60.27 -24.02 -32.45
N PRO A 28 59.85 -23.49 -31.30
CA PRO A 28 60.10 -24.13 -30.01
C PRO A 28 59.34 -25.44 -29.95
N LEU A 29 60.01 -26.55 -30.23
CA LEU A 29 59.43 -27.91 -30.21
C LEU A 29 58.90 -28.27 -28.83
N GLU A 30 59.42 -27.67 -27.76
CA GLU A 30 58.98 -27.84 -26.39
C GLU A 30 57.53 -27.37 -26.16
N ASP A 31 57.04 -26.46 -26.99
CA ASP A 31 55.62 -26.02 -26.94
C ASP A 31 54.67 -27.05 -27.56
N PHE A 32 55.19 -28.00 -28.37
CA PHE A 32 54.39 -28.98 -29.09
C PHE A 32 54.63 -30.42 -28.68
N ILE A 33 55.79 -30.74 -28.08
CA ILE A 33 56.18 -32.09 -27.65
C ILE A 33 56.65 -32.02 -26.20
N THR A 34 55.93 -32.69 -25.32
CA THR A 34 56.26 -32.78 -23.90
C THR A 34 56.40 -34.23 -23.48
N GLU A 35 57.50 -34.58 -22.81
CA GLU A 35 57.72 -35.87 -22.18
C GLU A 35 57.50 -35.77 -20.68
N LYS A 36 56.67 -36.65 -20.16
CA LYS A 36 56.42 -36.76 -18.72
C LYS A 36 56.15 -38.21 -18.36
N GLU A 37 56.93 -38.75 -17.42
CA GLU A 37 56.72 -40.09 -16.87
C GLU A 37 56.74 -41.23 -17.94
N GLY A 38 57.57 -41.05 -18.99
CA GLY A 38 57.70 -42.04 -20.09
C GLY A 38 56.59 -41.92 -21.16
N PHE A 39 55.77 -40.91 -21.10
CA PHE A 39 54.77 -40.62 -22.12
C PHE A 39 55.14 -39.37 -22.91
N TYR A 40 55.04 -39.46 -24.23
CA TYR A 40 55.20 -38.32 -25.13
C TYR A 40 53.83 -37.75 -25.48
N THR A 41 53.62 -36.48 -25.22
CA THR A 41 52.41 -35.77 -25.64
C THR A 41 52.77 -34.87 -26.82
N ILE A 42 52.12 -35.07 -27.95
CA ILE A 42 52.30 -34.27 -29.17
C ILE A 42 51.10 -33.39 -29.38
N ALA A 43 51.28 -32.07 -29.34
CA ALA A 43 50.21 -31.12 -29.60
C ALA A 43 50.19 -30.70 -31.07
N ASN A 44 49.12 -30.97 -31.78
CA ASN A 44 48.92 -30.54 -33.17
C ASN A 44 47.88 -29.45 -33.24
N LEU A 45 48.23 -28.33 -33.89
CA LEU A 45 47.31 -27.23 -34.13
C LEU A 45 46.58 -27.47 -35.47
N VAL A 46 45.29 -27.69 -35.45
CA VAL A 46 44.45 -27.89 -36.63
C VAL A 46 43.51 -26.70 -36.80
N LYS A 47 43.53 -26.08 -37.99
CA LYS A 47 42.60 -24.99 -38.34
C LYS A 47 41.46 -25.55 -39.15
N LEU A 48 40.23 -25.45 -38.61
CA LEU A 48 39.01 -26.02 -39.21
C LEU A 48 37.98 -24.88 -39.43
N THR A 49 37.14 -25.08 -40.43
CA THR A 49 35.93 -24.26 -40.57
C THR A 49 34.86 -24.75 -39.59
N PRO A 50 33.89 -23.91 -39.22
CA PRO A 50 32.81 -24.30 -38.31
C PRO A 50 32.04 -25.56 -38.76
N ALA A 51 31.89 -25.80 -40.06
CA ALA A 51 31.18 -26.94 -40.62
C ALA A 51 31.97 -28.24 -40.54
N GLU A 52 33.31 -28.18 -40.52
CA GLU A 52 34.22 -29.36 -40.51
C GLU A 52 34.58 -29.77 -39.07
N ARG A 53 34.29 -28.93 -38.09
CA ARG A 53 34.72 -29.10 -36.71
C ARG A 53 34.17 -30.39 -36.06
N ASP A 54 32.84 -30.52 -35.98
CA ASP A 54 32.19 -31.63 -35.28
C ASP A 54 32.46 -33.01 -35.96
N PRO A 55 32.44 -33.12 -37.30
CA PRO A 55 32.86 -34.33 -37.98
C PRO A 55 34.32 -34.72 -37.70
N PHE A 56 35.22 -33.71 -37.66
CA PHE A 56 36.63 -33.95 -37.36
C PHE A 56 36.82 -34.46 -35.92
N ILE A 57 36.25 -33.81 -34.93
CA ILE A 57 36.34 -34.21 -33.52
C ILE A 57 35.87 -35.66 -33.37
N HIS A 58 34.71 -36.00 -33.91
CA HIS A 58 34.15 -37.36 -33.85
C HIS A 58 35.01 -38.39 -34.55
N SER A 59 35.71 -38.03 -35.64
CA SER A 59 36.58 -38.96 -36.37
C SER A 59 37.87 -39.24 -35.63
N VAL A 60 38.44 -38.24 -34.95
CA VAL A 60 39.72 -38.36 -34.23
C VAL A 60 39.53 -39.08 -32.90
N GLU A 61 38.49 -38.78 -32.13
CA GLU A 61 38.19 -39.43 -30.84
C GLU A 61 37.91 -40.93 -30.99
N LYS A 62 37.40 -41.37 -32.14
CA LYS A 62 37.14 -42.79 -32.40
C LYS A 62 38.36 -43.60 -32.81
N ARG A 63 39.44 -42.98 -33.27
CA ARG A 63 40.57 -43.71 -33.90
C ARG A 63 41.83 -43.79 -33.05
N THR A 64 42.04 -42.89 -32.11
CA THR A 64 43.28 -42.83 -31.32
C THR A 64 43.00 -42.29 -29.92
N PRO A 65 43.83 -42.61 -28.92
CA PRO A 65 43.75 -42.02 -27.59
C PRO A 65 44.22 -40.55 -27.65
N THR A 66 43.41 -39.68 -28.28
CA THR A 66 43.66 -38.26 -28.45
C THR A 66 42.70 -37.46 -27.65
N VAL A 67 43.19 -36.37 -27.02
CA VAL A 67 42.35 -35.36 -26.38
C VAL A 67 42.26 -34.20 -27.35
N VAL A 68 41.06 -33.91 -27.83
CA VAL A 68 40.80 -32.74 -28.68
C VAL A 68 40.48 -31.56 -27.82
N ILE A 69 41.38 -30.56 -27.79
CA ILE A 69 41.15 -29.30 -27.09
C ILE A 69 40.63 -28.24 -28.09
N ASP A 70 39.31 -28.12 -28.14
CA ASP A 70 38.68 -27.08 -28.91
C ASP A 70 38.65 -25.76 -28.09
N ARG A 71 39.56 -24.86 -28.46
CA ARG A 71 39.70 -23.55 -27.78
C ARG A 71 38.42 -22.74 -27.79
N LYS A 72 37.62 -22.81 -28.85
CA LYS A 72 36.37 -22.07 -28.94
C LYS A 72 35.33 -22.68 -28.01
N ASN A 73 35.12 -23.99 -28.06
CA ASN A 73 34.17 -24.69 -27.18
C ASN A 73 34.57 -24.58 -25.70
N LEU A 74 35.88 -24.69 -25.42
CA LEU A 74 36.38 -24.52 -24.05
C LEU A 74 36.08 -23.13 -23.52
N SER A 75 36.34 -22.06 -24.35
CA SER A 75 36.02 -20.68 -23.97
C SER A 75 34.54 -20.45 -23.82
N GLU A 76 33.71 -20.93 -24.74
CA GLU A 76 32.24 -20.78 -24.66
C GLU A 76 31.67 -21.53 -23.46
N THR A 77 32.11 -22.73 -23.17
CA THR A 77 31.69 -23.52 -22.02
C THR A 77 32.13 -22.88 -20.70
N PHE A 78 33.37 -22.40 -20.63
CA PHE A 78 33.89 -21.71 -19.46
C PHE A 78 33.14 -20.42 -19.21
N LEU A 79 32.96 -19.59 -20.26
CA LEU A 79 32.21 -18.30 -20.16
C LEU A 79 30.73 -18.55 -19.83
N GLY A 80 30.14 -19.62 -20.37
CA GLY A 80 28.77 -20.01 -20.04
C GLY A 80 28.62 -20.37 -18.57
N LYS A 81 29.49 -21.24 -18.04
CA LYS A 81 29.49 -21.59 -16.61
C LYS A 81 29.73 -20.38 -15.72
N LEU A 82 30.71 -19.55 -16.08
CA LEU A 82 31.02 -18.34 -15.32
C LEU A 82 29.83 -17.37 -15.30
N LYS A 83 29.09 -17.21 -16.41
CA LYS A 83 27.86 -16.44 -16.46
C LYS A 83 26.78 -17.02 -15.51
N ASP A 84 26.59 -18.33 -15.52
CA ASP A 84 25.61 -19.00 -14.65
C ASP A 84 25.97 -18.84 -13.18
N ASP A 85 27.26 -18.98 -12.82
CA ASP A 85 27.76 -18.76 -11.46
C ASP A 85 27.54 -17.31 -11.02
N ILE A 86 27.83 -16.32 -11.89
CA ILE A 86 27.59 -14.91 -11.59
C ILE A 86 26.09 -14.64 -11.38
N LEU A 87 25.21 -15.16 -12.22
CA LEU A 87 23.76 -15.01 -12.05
C LEU A 87 23.27 -15.62 -10.73
N LEU A 88 23.82 -16.77 -10.35
CA LEU A 88 23.51 -17.41 -9.07
C LEU A 88 23.95 -16.53 -7.89
N LEU A 89 25.17 -15.98 -7.93
CA LEU A 89 25.68 -15.06 -6.91
C LEU A 89 24.87 -13.77 -6.82
N VAL A 90 24.44 -13.20 -7.95
CA VAL A 90 23.56 -12.01 -7.99
C VAL A 90 22.21 -12.31 -7.32
N ASN A 91 21.64 -13.49 -7.56
CA ASN A 91 20.39 -13.92 -6.93
C ASN A 91 20.55 -14.05 -5.40
N TYR A 92 21.61 -14.72 -4.94
CA TYR A 92 21.88 -14.85 -3.50
C TYR A 92 22.12 -13.48 -2.85
N SER A 93 22.90 -12.62 -3.49
CA SER A 93 23.13 -11.24 -3.02
C SER A 93 21.84 -10.45 -2.94
N SER A 94 20.95 -10.57 -3.93
CA SER A 94 19.65 -9.89 -3.94
C SER A 94 18.76 -10.35 -2.79
N ILE A 95 18.74 -11.65 -2.50
CA ILE A 95 18.00 -12.20 -1.35
C ILE A 95 18.60 -11.69 -0.03
N ALA A 96 19.93 -11.69 0.09
CA ALA A 96 20.62 -11.19 1.28
C ALA A 96 20.34 -9.68 1.51
N ILE A 97 20.41 -8.88 0.46
CA ILE A 97 20.07 -7.44 0.50
C ILE A 97 18.62 -7.26 0.97
N PHE A 98 17.68 -8.00 0.38
CA PHE A 98 16.28 -7.94 0.79
C PHE A 98 16.10 -8.25 2.29
N LEU A 99 16.74 -9.30 2.79
CA LEU A 99 16.66 -9.70 4.20
C LEU A 99 17.28 -8.64 5.12
N ILE A 100 18.45 -8.10 4.77
CA ILE A 100 19.11 -7.02 5.54
C ILE A 100 18.22 -5.78 5.59
N LEU A 101 17.68 -5.35 4.46
CA LEU A 101 16.76 -4.21 4.39
C LEU A 101 15.50 -4.45 5.23
N PHE A 102 14.97 -5.68 5.20
CA PHE A 102 13.80 -6.03 6.00
C PHE A 102 14.09 -6.01 7.51
N LEU A 103 15.24 -6.51 7.93
CA LEU A 103 15.68 -6.43 9.34
C LEU A 103 15.90 -5.00 9.81
N PHE A 104 16.39 -4.14 8.90
CA PHE A 104 16.66 -2.73 9.20
C PHE A 104 15.37 -1.91 9.28
N PHE A 105 14.56 -1.90 8.22
CA PHE A 105 13.34 -1.09 8.16
C PHE A 105 12.15 -1.71 8.89
N LYS A 106 12.13 -3.03 9.09
CA LYS A 106 11.03 -3.81 9.71
C LYS A 106 9.67 -3.61 9.04
N ARG A 107 9.65 -3.09 7.80
CA ARG A 107 8.47 -2.83 7.00
C ARG A 107 8.72 -3.14 5.54
N ILE A 108 7.89 -4.02 5.01
CA ILE A 108 8.00 -4.47 3.61
C ILE A 108 7.84 -3.29 2.62
N GLU A 109 6.99 -2.31 2.94
CA GLU A 109 6.75 -1.16 2.08
C GLU A 109 8.01 -0.31 1.90
N LEU A 110 8.75 -0.04 2.98
CA LEU A 110 10.00 0.71 2.93
C LEU A 110 11.10 -0.07 2.19
N VAL A 111 11.16 -1.38 2.40
CA VAL A 111 12.07 -2.26 1.66
C VAL A 111 11.80 -2.19 0.16
N LEU A 112 10.54 -2.36 -0.26
CA LEU A 112 10.16 -2.30 -1.67
C LEU A 112 10.45 -0.92 -2.28
N LEU A 113 10.17 0.17 -1.54
CA LEU A 113 10.51 1.52 -1.99
C LEU A 113 12.02 1.70 -2.17
N THR A 114 12.84 1.18 -1.23
CA THR A 114 14.31 1.24 -1.31
C THR A 114 14.85 0.42 -2.49
N LEU A 115 14.18 -0.67 -2.88
CA LEU A 115 14.58 -1.51 -4.01
C LEU A 115 14.25 -0.89 -5.39
N ILE A 116 13.28 0.03 -5.47
CA ILE A 116 12.89 0.67 -6.75
C ILE A 116 14.09 1.34 -7.45
N PRO A 117 14.85 2.25 -6.81
CA PRO A 117 16.00 2.90 -7.47
C PRO A 117 17.04 1.89 -7.95
N ILE A 118 17.24 0.80 -7.19
CA ILE A 118 18.22 -0.24 -7.53
C ILE A 118 17.81 -0.94 -8.83
N GLY A 119 16.56 -1.39 -8.90
CA GLY A 119 16.03 -2.04 -10.11
C GLY A 119 16.03 -1.11 -11.33
N VAL A 120 15.61 0.15 -11.14
CA VAL A 120 15.60 1.16 -12.21
C VAL A 120 17.04 1.46 -12.67
N THR A 121 18.00 1.55 -11.75
CA THR A 121 19.43 1.74 -12.09
C THR A 121 19.93 0.61 -12.97
N GLY A 122 19.63 -0.65 -12.65
CA GLY A 122 20.03 -1.79 -13.45
C GLY A 122 19.50 -1.71 -14.89
N VAL A 123 18.21 -1.42 -15.04
CA VAL A 123 17.56 -1.30 -16.36
C VAL A 123 18.13 -0.12 -17.16
N VAL A 124 18.24 1.06 -16.55
CA VAL A 124 18.74 2.27 -17.24
C VAL A 124 20.22 2.14 -17.59
N THR A 125 21.06 1.58 -16.71
CA THR A 125 22.46 1.32 -17.00
C THR A 125 22.60 0.37 -18.19
N SER A 126 21.85 -0.72 -18.23
CA SER A 126 21.87 -1.65 -19.36
C SER A 126 21.42 -1.00 -20.67
N ALA A 127 20.39 -0.14 -20.61
CA ALA A 127 19.91 0.61 -21.77
C ALA A 127 20.95 1.61 -22.29
N LEU A 128 21.61 2.34 -21.39
CA LEU A 128 22.67 3.29 -21.75
C LEU A 128 23.91 2.57 -22.34
N MET A 129 24.31 1.43 -21.80
CA MET A 129 25.39 0.62 -22.36
C MET A 129 25.08 0.21 -23.81
N ASN A 130 23.86 -0.30 -24.04
CA ASN A 130 23.43 -0.67 -25.38
C ASN A 130 23.41 0.56 -26.33
N PHE A 131 22.92 1.70 -25.84
CA PHE A 131 22.90 2.95 -26.63
C PHE A 131 24.28 3.43 -27.03
N PHE A 132 25.30 3.31 -26.15
CA PHE A 132 26.68 3.67 -26.44
C PHE A 132 27.46 2.55 -27.14
N GLY A 133 26.84 1.42 -27.49
CA GLY A 133 27.50 0.30 -28.14
C GLY A 133 28.54 -0.41 -27.26
N ILE A 134 28.41 -0.34 -25.95
CA ILE A 134 29.31 -1.00 -25.00
C ILE A 134 28.79 -2.41 -24.73
N GLU A 135 29.54 -3.41 -25.20
CA GLU A 135 29.19 -4.81 -25.03
C GLU A 135 29.45 -5.29 -23.60
N PHE A 136 28.54 -6.12 -23.11
CA PHE A 136 28.73 -6.82 -21.86
C PHE A 136 29.78 -7.92 -22.03
N ASN A 137 30.84 -7.85 -21.26
CA ASN A 137 31.83 -8.89 -21.13
C ASN A 137 31.88 -9.41 -19.68
N VAL A 138 32.66 -10.47 -19.44
CA VAL A 138 32.77 -11.10 -18.11
C VAL A 138 33.20 -10.09 -17.04
N PHE A 139 34.13 -9.20 -17.37
CA PHE A 139 34.62 -8.19 -16.42
C PHE A 139 33.55 -7.12 -16.13
N SER A 140 32.79 -6.73 -17.13
CA SER A 140 31.68 -5.78 -16.96
C SER A 140 30.55 -6.38 -16.12
N MET A 141 30.29 -7.68 -16.21
CA MET A 141 29.30 -8.37 -15.36
C MET A 141 29.70 -8.33 -13.87
N ILE A 142 30.98 -8.56 -13.55
CA ILE A 142 31.48 -8.42 -12.17
C ILE A 142 31.28 -7.01 -11.65
N VAL A 143 31.55 -6.00 -12.49
CA VAL A 143 31.40 -4.58 -12.13
C VAL A 143 29.94 -4.19 -11.94
N CYS A 144 29.01 -4.79 -12.66
CA CYS A 144 27.60 -4.56 -12.45
C CYS A 144 27.17 -4.88 -11.01
N THR A 145 27.75 -5.92 -10.37
CA THR A 145 27.46 -6.21 -8.95
C THR A 145 27.96 -5.10 -8.03
N LEU A 146 29.10 -4.49 -8.33
CA LEU A 146 29.62 -3.34 -7.58
C LEU A 146 28.71 -2.11 -7.74
N VAL A 147 28.25 -1.81 -8.96
CA VAL A 147 27.30 -0.72 -9.23
C VAL A 147 25.98 -0.95 -8.49
N LEU A 148 25.48 -2.18 -8.46
CA LEU A 148 24.29 -2.52 -7.69
C LEU A 148 24.51 -2.30 -6.19
N GLY A 149 25.66 -2.67 -5.63
CA GLY A 149 26.03 -2.42 -4.24
C GLY A 149 25.98 -0.91 -3.90
N HIS A 150 26.61 -0.06 -4.70
CA HIS A 150 26.53 1.40 -4.50
C HIS A 150 25.10 1.93 -4.62
N SER A 151 24.31 1.37 -5.53
CA SER A 151 22.90 1.75 -5.69
C SER A 151 22.09 1.42 -4.43
N VAL A 152 22.40 0.31 -3.75
CA VAL A 152 21.80 -0.07 -2.46
C VAL A 152 22.15 0.95 -1.39
N ASP A 153 23.43 1.29 -1.25
CA ASP A 153 23.90 2.25 -0.24
C ASP A 153 23.21 3.62 -0.42
N PHE A 154 23.21 4.14 -1.64
CA PHE A 154 22.55 5.42 -1.96
C PHE A 154 21.06 5.39 -1.65
N SER A 155 20.40 4.28 -1.97
CA SER A 155 18.96 4.10 -1.71
C SER A 155 18.65 4.02 -0.22
N ILE A 156 19.47 3.34 0.58
CA ILE A 156 19.32 3.27 2.04
C ILE A 156 19.45 4.67 2.64
N PHE A 157 20.52 5.40 2.34
CA PHE A 157 20.74 6.74 2.88
C PHE A 157 19.60 7.69 2.54
N MET A 158 19.14 7.66 1.28
CA MET A 158 18.02 8.51 0.87
C MET A 158 16.70 8.09 1.51
N THR A 159 16.46 6.78 1.72
CA THR A 159 15.26 6.29 2.43
C THR A 159 15.28 6.76 3.88
N CYS A 160 16.43 6.66 4.57
CA CYS A 160 16.58 7.13 5.95
C CYS A 160 16.32 8.64 6.05
N ALA A 161 16.90 9.44 5.14
CA ALA A 161 16.69 10.89 5.13
C ALA A 161 15.21 11.26 4.91
N LEU A 162 14.54 10.60 3.97
CA LEU A 162 13.12 10.82 3.65
C LEU A 162 12.21 10.30 4.77
N GLN A 163 12.56 9.20 5.41
CA GLN A 163 11.83 8.68 6.57
C GLN A 163 11.94 9.63 7.76
N LYS A 164 13.11 10.21 8.01
CA LYS A 164 13.31 11.21 9.05
C LYS A 164 12.52 12.48 8.79
N ASP A 165 12.58 13.01 7.55
CA ASP A 165 11.74 14.13 7.11
C ASP A 165 10.23 13.84 7.34
N TYR A 166 9.79 12.62 7.08
CA TYR A 166 8.43 12.18 7.37
C TYR A 166 8.13 12.07 8.87
N THR A 167 9.11 11.71 9.69
CA THR A 167 8.94 11.46 11.12
C THR A 167 8.80 12.77 11.91
N ASP A 168 9.73 13.71 11.74
CA ASP A 168 9.84 14.93 12.55
C ASP A 168 9.83 16.24 11.74
N GLY A 169 9.79 16.15 10.41
CA GLY A 169 9.81 17.30 9.50
C GLY A 169 11.16 17.98 9.34
N LYS A 170 12.23 17.42 9.92
CA LYS A 170 13.58 17.95 9.72
C LYS A 170 14.09 17.56 8.34
N ASN A 171 14.24 18.55 7.48
CA ASN A 171 14.76 18.33 6.13
C ASN A 171 16.27 18.09 6.15
N GLU A 172 16.68 16.88 6.49
CA GLU A 172 18.09 16.44 6.45
C GLU A 172 18.52 15.94 5.05
N LEU A 173 17.59 15.86 4.12
CA LEU A 173 17.85 15.40 2.74
C LEU A 173 19.05 16.06 2.07
N PRO A 174 19.31 17.39 2.20
CA PRO A 174 20.49 18.03 1.63
C PRO A 174 21.81 17.46 2.16
N VAL A 175 21.87 17.19 3.49
CA VAL A 175 23.08 16.65 4.15
C VAL A 175 23.38 15.24 3.62
N TYR A 176 22.36 14.39 3.55
CA TYR A 176 22.51 13.03 3.00
C TYR A 176 22.90 13.06 1.52
N LYS A 177 22.33 13.97 0.71
CA LYS A 177 22.73 14.15 -0.68
C LYS A 177 24.20 14.52 -0.83
N VAL A 178 24.71 15.45 -0.02
CA VAL A 178 26.12 15.84 -0.04
C VAL A 178 26.99 14.64 0.33
N SER A 179 26.66 13.88 1.35
CA SER A 179 27.42 12.69 1.78
C SER A 179 27.48 11.63 0.68
N VAL A 180 26.34 11.34 0.05
CA VAL A 180 26.26 10.38 -1.08
C VAL A 180 27.04 10.90 -2.29
N LEU A 181 26.98 12.20 -2.59
CA LEU A 181 27.74 12.82 -3.69
C LEU A 181 29.24 12.70 -3.47
N LEU A 182 29.73 13.00 -2.27
CA LEU A 182 31.16 12.88 -1.94
C LEU A 182 31.64 11.42 -2.07
N ALA A 183 30.87 10.47 -1.55
CA ALA A 183 31.16 9.04 -1.71
C ALA A 183 31.18 8.62 -3.20
N SER A 184 30.26 9.15 -3.99
CA SER A 184 30.24 8.89 -5.44
C SER A 184 31.46 9.46 -6.15
N ILE A 185 31.87 10.69 -5.84
CA ILE A 185 33.04 11.34 -6.43
C ILE A 185 34.31 10.53 -6.13
N THR A 186 34.51 10.08 -4.90
CA THR A 186 35.69 9.25 -4.56
C THR A 186 35.71 7.95 -5.35
N THR A 187 34.59 7.29 -5.53
CA THR A 187 34.48 6.08 -6.35
C THR A 187 34.69 6.37 -7.83
N PHE A 188 34.17 7.48 -8.35
CA PHE A 188 34.40 7.93 -9.71
C PHE A 188 35.90 8.19 -9.98
N LEU A 189 36.60 8.84 -9.06
CA LEU A 189 38.02 9.07 -9.19
C LEU A 189 38.82 7.76 -9.16
N ALA A 190 38.48 6.85 -8.25
CA ALA A 190 39.19 5.59 -8.11
C ALA A 190 39.04 4.68 -9.35
N ILE A 191 37.81 4.45 -9.81
CA ILE A 191 37.55 3.52 -10.92
C ILE A 191 37.66 4.23 -12.28
N GLY A 192 37.27 5.51 -12.35
CA GLY A 192 37.29 6.30 -13.59
C GLY A 192 38.68 6.44 -14.20
N THR A 193 39.74 6.41 -13.38
CA THR A 193 41.13 6.43 -13.88
C THR A 193 41.46 5.25 -14.80
N LEU A 194 40.77 4.11 -14.62
CA LEU A 194 40.93 2.93 -15.47
C LEU A 194 40.51 3.16 -16.94
N ILE A 195 39.78 4.24 -17.23
CA ILE A 195 39.41 4.62 -18.60
C ILE A 195 40.65 4.91 -19.47
N PHE A 196 41.73 5.38 -18.84
CA PHE A 196 43.01 5.68 -19.51
C PHE A 196 43.90 4.45 -19.65
N ALA A 197 43.50 3.28 -19.13
CA ALA A 197 44.28 2.06 -19.25
C ALA A 197 44.36 1.59 -20.71
N LYS A 198 45.48 0.99 -21.09
CA LYS A 198 45.66 0.44 -22.45
C LYS A 198 44.86 -0.83 -22.69
N HIS A 199 44.62 -1.63 -21.63
CA HIS A 199 43.95 -2.90 -21.71
C HIS A 199 42.44 -2.74 -21.92
N PRO A 200 41.81 -3.36 -22.95
CA PRO A 200 40.40 -3.20 -23.27
C PRO A 200 39.45 -3.57 -22.11
N ALA A 201 39.76 -4.62 -21.34
CA ALA A 201 38.96 -5.05 -20.20
C ALA A 201 38.90 -3.98 -19.11
N LEU A 202 39.99 -3.27 -18.81
CA LEU A 202 40.00 -2.20 -17.81
C LEU A 202 39.20 -1.00 -18.27
N LYS A 203 39.23 -0.65 -19.57
CA LYS A 203 38.34 0.37 -20.14
C LYS A 203 36.89 0.01 -20.03
N SER A 204 36.53 -1.25 -20.30
CA SER A 204 35.16 -1.73 -20.17
C SER A 204 34.70 -1.64 -18.73
N ILE A 205 35.52 -2.06 -17.76
CA ILE A 205 35.24 -1.91 -16.31
C ILE A 205 34.93 -0.45 -15.97
N ALA A 206 35.82 0.47 -16.36
CA ALA A 206 35.68 1.90 -16.07
C ALA A 206 34.41 2.49 -16.70
N SER A 207 34.13 2.18 -17.96
CA SER A 207 32.97 2.71 -18.66
C SER A 207 31.67 2.27 -18.02
N VAL A 208 31.54 0.97 -17.68
CA VAL A 208 30.35 0.43 -17.01
C VAL A 208 30.17 1.01 -15.61
N SER A 209 31.28 1.13 -14.84
CA SER A 209 31.25 1.73 -13.51
C SER A 209 30.81 3.19 -13.55
N VAL A 210 31.38 3.99 -14.42
CA VAL A 210 31.07 5.42 -14.55
C VAL A 210 29.59 5.60 -14.93
N ILE A 211 29.13 4.92 -15.98
CA ILE A 211 27.73 4.98 -16.41
C ILE A 211 26.80 4.51 -15.28
N GLY A 212 27.11 3.38 -14.65
CA GLY A 212 26.26 2.79 -13.61
C GLY A 212 26.16 3.65 -12.36
N ILE A 213 27.28 4.17 -11.84
CA ILE A 213 27.29 5.01 -10.64
C ILE A 213 26.61 6.35 -10.92
N PHE A 214 26.86 6.97 -12.08
CA PHE A 214 26.16 8.19 -12.47
C PHE A 214 24.64 7.98 -12.57
N THR A 215 24.24 6.88 -13.19
CA THR A 215 22.82 6.49 -13.30
C THR A 215 22.20 6.28 -11.92
N ALA A 216 22.88 5.53 -11.04
CA ALA A 216 22.43 5.31 -9.67
C ALA A 216 22.23 6.62 -8.91
N LEU A 217 23.20 7.55 -9.01
CA LEU A 217 23.15 8.86 -8.39
C LEU A 217 21.97 9.70 -8.92
N ALA A 218 21.83 9.78 -10.24
CA ALA A 218 20.76 10.54 -10.89
C ALA A 218 19.36 10.01 -10.49
N ILE A 219 19.17 8.71 -10.53
CA ILE A 219 17.91 8.07 -10.15
C ILE A 219 17.61 8.32 -8.68
N THR A 220 18.59 8.11 -7.81
CA THR A 220 18.43 8.24 -6.36
C THR A 220 18.19 9.70 -5.95
N PHE A 221 18.76 10.69 -6.64
CA PHE A 221 18.62 12.10 -6.28
C PHE A 221 17.39 12.78 -6.87
N VAL A 222 16.94 12.35 -8.06
CA VAL A 222 15.85 13.01 -8.80
C VAL A 222 14.55 12.23 -8.70
N PHE A 223 14.55 10.97 -9.10
CA PHE A 223 13.32 10.17 -9.18
C PHE A 223 12.88 9.64 -7.83
N TYR A 224 13.79 9.13 -7.04
CA TYR A 224 13.45 8.43 -5.82
C TYR A 224 12.72 9.30 -4.78
N PRO A 225 13.16 10.53 -4.46
CA PRO A 225 12.45 11.40 -3.54
C PRO A 225 11.00 11.69 -3.98
N THR A 226 10.78 11.83 -5.29
CA THR A 226 9.45 12.05 -5.86
C THR A 226 8.54 10.84 -5.66
N ILE A 227 9.06 9.64 -5.95
CA ILE A 227 8.33 8.38 -5.75
C ILE A 227 8.00 8.17 -4.27
N PHE A 228 8.99 8.36 -3.40
CA PHE A 228 8.81 8.20 -1.96
C PHE A 228 7.76 9.19 -1.42
N LYS A 229 7.86 10.48 -1.76
CA LYS A 229 6.88 11.49 -1.37
C LYS A 229 5.48 11.18 -1.92
N PHE A 230 5.38 10.69 -3.13
CA PHE A 230 4.11 10.26 -3.70
C PHE A 230 3.47 9.09 -2.92
N CYS A 231 4.26 8.08 -2.54
CA CYS A 231 3.77 6.90 -1.85
C CYS A 231 3.49 7.15 -0.36
N VAL A 232 4.35 7.91 0.32
CA VAL A 232 4.34 8.05 1.78
C VAL A 232 3.69 9.35 2.23
N PHE A 233 4.07 10.51 1.66
CA PHE A 233 3.64 11.84 2.13
C PHE A 233 2.27 12.27 1.56
N ARG A 234 1.96 11.93 0.32
CA ARG A 234 0.80 12.46 -0.41
C ARG A 234 -0.53 12.30 0.34
N ARG A 235 -0.75 11.18 1.01
CA ARG A 235 -1.99 10.94 1.76
C ARG A 235 -2.04 11.72 3.07
N PRO A 236 -1.03 11.65 3.96
CA PRO A 236 -0.95 12.48 5.16
C PRO A 236 -1.03 13.98 4.86
N ASP A 237 -0.40 14.45 3.78
CA ASP A 237 -0.47 15.85 3.38
C ASP A 237 -1.87 16.34 3.02
N ARG A 238 -2.73 15.42 2.59
CA ARG A 238 -4.15 15.66 2.32
C ARG A 238 -5.06 15.38 3.52
N GLY A 239 -4.52 15.24 4.71
CA GLY A 239 -5.28 14.90 5.92
C GLY A 239 -5.87 13.49 5.92
N ARG A 240 -5.28 12.56 5.17
CA ARG A 240 -5.71 11.17 5.14
C ARG A 240 -4.68 10.26 5.80
N SER A 241 -5.14 9.21 6.45
CA SER A 241 -4.26 8.22 7.07
C SER A 241 -3.28 7.62 6.05
N PRO A 242 -2.03 7.39 6.42
CA PRO A 242 -1.10 6.59 5.63
C PRO A 242 -1.63 5.15 5.48
N VAL A 243 -1.18 4.44 4.46
CA VAL A 243 -1.71 3.14 4.07
C VAL A 243 -0.59 2.13 3.88
N SER A 244 -0.74 0.94 4.47
CA SER A 244 0.16 -0.17 4.20
C SER A 244 -0.12 -0.83 2.85
N LEU A 245 0.87 -1.51 2.29
CA LEU A 245 0.73 -2.26 1.03
C LEU A 245 -0.44 -3.26 1.10
N ARG A 246 -0.58 -3.95 2.23
CA ARG A 246 -1.70 -4.89 2.45
C ARG A 246 -3.06 -4.19 2.32
N LEU A 247 -3.25 -3.06 3.00
CA LEU A 247 -4.51 -2.29 2.93
C LEU A 247 -4.78 -1.78 1.52
N LEU A 248 -3.73 -1.34 0.81
CA LEU A 248 -3.85 -0.87 -0.57
C LEU A 248 -4.30 -1.99 -1.51
N LEU A 249 -3.59 -3.13 -1.51
CA LEU A 249 -3.92 -4.28 -2.35
C LEU A 249 -5.31 -4.84 -2.05
N GLN A 250 -5.64 -4.98 -0.77
CA GLN A 250 -6.95 -5.41 -0.31
C GLN A 250 -8.06 -4.46 -0.80
N SER A 251 -7.85 -3.16 -0.67
CA SER A 251 -8.83 -2.15 -1.12
C SER A 251 -9.03 -2.19 -2.63
N ILE A 252 -7.96 -2.32 -3.41
CA ILE A 252 -8.03 -2.47 -4.86
C ILE A 252 -8.82 -3.73 -5.21
N LEU A 253 -8.50 -4.87 -4.61
CA LEU A 253 -9.17 -6.15 -4.87
C LEU A 253 -10.67 -6.06 -4.56
N LEU A 254 -11.03 -5.55 -3.37
CA LEU A 254 -12.42 -5.44 -2.96
C LEU A 254 -13.21 -4.42 -3.80
N THR A 255 -12.59 -3.29 -4.14
CA THR A 255 -13.24 -2.28 -5.00
C THR A 255 -13.45 -2.82 -6.42
N THR A 256 -12.48 -3.54 -6.96
CA THR A 256 -12.59 -4.19 -8.27
C THR A 256 -13.68 -5.27 -8.24
N TYR A 257 -13.69 -6.11 -7.21
CA TYR A 257 -14.74 -7.11 -7.01
C TYR A 257 -16.13 -6.48 -6.93
N TYR A 258 -16.29 -5.41 -6.15
CA TYR A 258 -17.55 -4.66 -6.06
C TYR A 258 -17.96 -4.05 -7.40
N ALA A 259 -17.04 -3.43 -8.13
CA ALA A 259 -17.32 -2.83 -9.43
C ALA A 259 -17.77 -3.87 -10.45
N LEU A 260 -17.04 -4.99 -10.56
CA LEU A 260 -17.41 -6.08 -11.47
C LEU A 260 -18.75 -6.71 -11.10
N SER A 261 -18.96 -7.02 -9.81
CA SER A 261 -20.25 -7.57 -9.33
C SER A 261 -21.41 -6.62 -9.60
N SER A 262 -21.20 -5.31 -9.46
CA SER A 262 -22.22 -4.29 -9.71
C SER A 262 -22.55 -4.15 -11.19
N ILE A 263 -21.55 -4.22 -12.08
CA ILE A 263 -21.77 -4.20 -13.54
C ILE A 263 -22.58 -5.44 -13.97
N ILE A 264 -22.20 -6.61 -13.47
CA ILE A 264 -22.90 -7.87 -13.76
C ILE A 264 -24.35 -7.79 -13.27
N LEU A 265 -24.53 -7.36 -12.00
CA LEU A 265 -25.86 -7.23 -11.40
C LEU A 265 -26.73 -6.22 -12.14
N SER A 266 -26.19 -5.07 -12.53
CA SER A 266 -26.93 -4.00 -13.22
C SER A 266 -27.47 -4.48 -14.56
N ASN A 267 -26.68 -5.19 -15.33
CA ASN A 267 -27.08 -5.65 -16.66
C ASN A 267 -27.95 -6.91 -16.61
N ILE A 268 -27.48 -7.94 -15.90
CA ILE A 268 -28.21 -9.22 -15.79
C ILE A 268 -29.46 -9.04 -14.91
N GLY A 269 -29.37 -8.35 -13.79
CA GLY A 269 -30.49 -8.09 -12.89
C GLY A 269 -31.60 -7.27 -13.57
N TRP A 270 -31.24 -6.25 -14.37
CA TRP A 270 -32.19 -5.49 -15.16
C TRP A 270 -32.87 -6.38 -16.22
N LEU A 271 -32.11 -7.19 -16.95
CA LEU A 271 -32.65 -8.10 -17.98
C LEU A 271 -33.62 -9.12 -17.34
N LEU A 272 -33.20 -9.72 -16.23
CA LEU A 272 -34.05 -10.66 -15.49
C LEU A 272 -35.32 -9.99 -14.94
N ALA A 273 -35.24 -8.77 -14.43
CA ALA A 273 -36.40 -8.01 -13.98
C ALA A 273 -37.39 -7.73 -15.10
N LYS A 274 -36.91 -7.48 -16.32
CA LYS A 274 -37.74 -7.27 -17.52
C LYS A 274 -38.40 -8.58 -18.00
N LEU A 275 -37.65 -9.68 -18.01
CA LEU A 275 -38.13 -10.98 -18.50
C LEU A 275 -39.02 -11.70 -17.48
N THR A 276 -38.81 -11.48 -16.18
CA THR A 276 -39.54 -12.18 -15.12
C THR A 276 -40.10 -11.21 -14.06
N PRO A 277 -41.07 -10.36 -14.39
CA PRO A 277 -41.58 -9.33 -13.47
C PRO A 277 -42.21 -9.93 -12.20
N LYS A 278 -42.69 -11.17 -12.24
CA LYS A 278 -43.22 -11.89 -11.06
C LYS A 278 -42.12 -12.34 -10.07
N ARG A 279 -40.84 -12.34 -10.46
CA ARG A 279 -39.70 -12.80 -9.64
C ARG A 279 -38.81 -11.68 -9.10
N THR A 280 -39.30 -10.45 -9.04
CA THR A 280 -38.52 -9.28 -8.57
C THR A 280 -37.93 -9.46 -7.17
N MET A 281 -38.63 -10.16 -6.28
CA MET A 281 -38.17 -10.45 -4.93
C MET A 281 -36.93 -11.36 -4.91
N TRP A 282 -36.88 -12.36 -5.80
CA TRP A 282 -35.70 -13.21 -5.93
C TRP A 282 -34.50 -12.42 -6.48
N ILE A 283 -34.71 -11.52 -7.44
CA ILE A 283 -33.65 -10.64 -7.98
C ILE A 283 -33.12 -9.71 -6.89
N ARG A 284 -34.00 -9.14 -6.04
CA ARG A 284 -33.59 -8.35 -4.88
C ARG A 284 -32.75 -9.16 -3.88
N ARG A 285 -33.12 -10.40 -3.60
CA ARG A 285 -32.34 -11.30 -2.75
C ARG A 285 -30.96 -11.59 -3.35
N LEU A 286 -30.90 -11.90 -4.64
CA LEU A 286 -29.64 -12.12 -5.34
C LEU A 286 -28.76 -10.88 -5.30
N ALA A 287 -29.33 -9.71 -5.56
CA ALA A 287 -28.61 -8.43 -5.49
C ALA A 287 -28.07 -8.13 -4.08
N ALA A 288 -28.90 -8.28 -3.06
CA ALA A 288 -28.47 -8.12 -1.68
C ALA A 288 -27.34 -9.10 -1.33
N SER A 289 -27.45 -10.35 -1.74
CA SER A 289 -26.41 -11.36 -1.51
C SER A 289 -25.10 -11.01 -2.21
N LEU A 290 -25.13 -10.58 -3.48
CA LEU A 290 -23.94 -10.18 -4.23
C LEU A 290 -23.29 -8.90 -3.65
N THR A 291 -24.08 -7.91 -3.29
CA THR A 291 -23.54 -6.66 -2.73
C THR A 291 -22.98 -6.87 -1.33
N THR A 292 -23.65 -7.66 -0.49
CA THR A 292 -23.15 -7.98 0.85
C THR A 292 -21.97 -8.96 0.84
N SER A 293 -21.82 -9.77 -0.20
CA SER A 293 -20.65 -10.65 -0.36
C SER A 293 -19.33 -9.89 -0.37
N VAL A 294 -19.33 -8.64 -0.85
CA VAL A 294 -18.16 -7.74 -0.78
C VAL A 294 -17.71 -7.51 0.67
N LEU A 295 -18.68 -7.33 1.59
CA LEU A 295 -18.37 -7.22 3.02
C LEU A 295 -17.82 -8.55 3.56
N TYR A 296 -18.40 -9.68 3.13
CA TYR A 296 -17.96 -11.01 3.58
C TYR A 296 -16.62 -11.43 2.95
N ALA A 297 -16.29 -10.96 1.77
CA ALA A 297 -14.98 -11.19 1.12
C ALA A 297 -13.81 -10.54 1.88
N ASN A 298 -14.09 -9.59 2.78
CA ASN A 298 -13.07 -8.99 3.63
C ASN A 298 -12.95 -9.71 4.98
N PRO A 299 -11.92 -10.53 5.21
CA PRO A 299 -11.74 -11.25 6.47
C PRO A 299 -11.31 -10.33 7.64
N PHE A 300 -10.80 -9.13 7.34
CA PHE A 300 -10.31 -8.18 8.35
C PHE A 300 -11.38 -7.20 8.84
N VAL A 301 -12.61 -7.30 8.31
CA VAL A 301 -13.77 -6.56 8.79
C VAL A 301 -14.76 -7.55 9.39
N ARG A 302 -14.99 -7.45 10.69
CA ARG A 302 -16.01 -8.25 11.39
C ARG A 302 -17.39 -7.67 11.12
N LYS A 303 -18.39 -8.50 10.86
CA LYS A 303 -19.78 -8.12 10.60
C LYS A 303 -20.68 -8.73 11.67
N LYS A 304 -21.58 -7.92 12.20
CA LYS A 304 -22.58 -8.36 13.18
C LYS A 304 -23.92 -7.69 12.91
N VAL A 305 -24.99 -8.45 12.95
CA VAL A 305 -26.36 -7.93 12.93
C VAL A 305 -27.00 -8.29 14.28
N GLU A 306 -27.49 -7.29 14.97
CA GLU A 306 -28.21 -7.44 16.24
C GLU A 306 -29.66 -7.02 16.03
N ASN A 307 -30.57 -7.92 16.33
CA ASN A 307 -32.01 -7.71 16.22
C ASN A 307 -32.68 -8.12 17.53
N PRO A 308 -32.51 -7.35 18.61
CA PRO A 308 -32.98 -7.70 19.93
C PRO A 308 -34.52 -7.76 20.02
N HIS A 309 -35.21 -7.06 19.13
CA HIS A 309 -36.68 -7.01 19.10
C HIS A 309 -37.28 -7.99 18.10
N HIS A 310 -36.50 -8.89 17.52
CA HIS A 310 -36.94 -9.89 16.52
C HIS A 310 -37.76 -9.31 15.37
N ILE A 311 -37.42 -8.06 14.95
CA ILE A 311 -38.13 -7.35 13.88
C ILE A 311 -37.90 -8.08 12.57
N GLN A 312 -38.99 -8.52 11.96
CA GLN A 312 -38.98 -9.02 10.61
C GLN A 312 -39.68 -7.97 9.73
N LEU A 313 -38.97 -7.42 8.73
CA LEU A 313 -39.58 -6.50 7.75
C LEU A 313 -40.47 -7.25 6.75
N THR A 314 -41.32 -8.14 7.28
CA THR A 314 -42.44 -8.75 6.55
C THR A 314 -43.57 -7.73 6.39
N THR A 315 -43.78 -6.90 7.41
CA THR A 315 -44.65 -5.72 7.34
C THR A 315 -43.82 -4.55 6.80
N PRO A 316 -44.24 -3.94 5.69
CA PRO A 316 -43.53 -2.79 5.10
C PRO A 316 -43.40 -1.65 6.11
N SER A 317 -42.25 -1.02 6.12
CA SER A 317 -41.90 0.01 7.10
C SER A 317 -41.11 1.11 6.45
N VAL A 318 -41.04 2.27 7.09
CA VAL A 318 -40.06 3.30 6.76
C VAL A 318 -38.82 3.05 7.63
N VAL A 319 -37.72 2.66 7.01
CA VAL A 319 -36.46 2.40 7.71
C VAL A 319 -35.63 3.68 7.72
N ILE A 320 -35.15 4.07 8.88
CA ILE A 320 -34.25 5.24 9.05
C ILE A 320 -32.90 4.79 9.60
N SER A 321 -31.82 5.34 9.09
CA SER A 321 -30.47 5.06 9.59
C SER A 321 -29.56 6.26 9.49
N ASN A 322 -28.48 6.26 10.29
CA ASN A 322 -27.38 7.19 10.15
C ASN A 322 -26.58 6.94 8.86
N HIS A 323 -25.94 8.00 8.35
CA HIS A 323 -25.22 7.92 7.09
C HIS A 323 -23.80 8.48 7.19
N THR A 324 -22.80 7.60 7.18
CA THR A 324 -21.38 7.94 7.38
C THR A 324 -20.49 7.46 6.23
N SER A 325 -20.90 6.37 5.57
CA SER A 325 -20.13 5.72 4.51
C SER A 325 -21.04 5.28 3.36
N TRP A 326 -20.49 5.01 2.20
CA TRP A 326 -21.24 4.31 1.17
C TRP A 326 -21.48 2.83 1.51
N LEU A 327 -20.67 2.28 2.43
CA LEU A 327 -20.88 0.93 2.95
C LEU A 327 -22.19 0.78 3.74
N ASP A 328 -22.80 1.88 4.19
CA ASP A 328 -24.05 1.83 4.97
C ASP A 328 -25.16 1.16 4.18
N THR A 329 -25.25 1.40 2.85
CA THR A 329 -26.24 0.74 1.99
C THR A 329 -26.00 -0.76 1.88
N LEU A 330 -24.73 -1.20 1.86
CA LEU A 330 -24.37 -2.62 1.87
C LEU A 330 -24.64 -3.25 3.24
N ALA A 331 -24.38 -2.49 4.32
CA ALA A 331 -24.63 -2.95 5.70
C ALA A 331 -26.11 -3.21 5.96
N ILE A 332 -27.03 -2.39 5.43
CA ILE A 332 -28.47 -2.64 5.49
C ILE A 332 -28.83 -3.95 4.78
N GLY A 333 -28.15 -4.27 3.67
CA GLY A 333 -28.31 -5.53 2.95
C GLY A 333 -28.02 -6.78 3.79
N LEU A 334 -27.23 -6.66 4.87
CA LEU A 334 -27.00 -7.75 5.82
C LEU A 334 -28.27 -8.13 6.60
N PHE A 335 -29.17 -7.16 6.76
CA PHE A 335 -30.42 -7.37 7.49
C PHE A 335 -31.58 -7.75 6.57
N THR A 336 -31.76 -7.04 5.45
CA THR A 336 -32.94 -7.25 4.59
C THR A 336 -32.66 -6.98 3.10
N HIS A 337 -33.34 -7.74 2.25
CA HIS A 337 -33.41 -7.51 0.81
C HIS A 337 -34.74 -6.84 0.37
N ARG A 338 -35.70 -6.70 1.31
CA ARG A 338 -37.03 -6.10 1.06
C ARG A 338 -36.99 -4.59 1.28
N ILE A 339 -36.12 -3.91 0.55
CA ILE A 339 -35.89 -2.49 0.76
C ILE A 339 -35.70 -1.74 -0.57
N SER A 340 -36.20 -0.51 -0.63
CA SER A 340 -35.99 0.46 -1.69
C SER A 340 -35.36 1.71 -1.09
N TYR A 341 -34.33 2.24 -1.75
CA TYR A 341 -33.57 3.39 -1.24
C TYR A 341 -33.97 4.68 -1.95
N MET A 342 -33.94 5.76 -1.21
CA MET A 342 -33.78 7.08 -1.81
C MET A 342 -32.27 7.30 -2.10
N VAL A 343 -31.95 7.57 -3.35
CA VAL A 343 -30.55 7.64 -3.85
C VAL A 343 -30.25 9.00 -4.49
N ASN A 344 -28.97 9.36 -4.53
CA ASN A 344 -28.52 10.53 -5.28
C ASN A 344 -28.65 10.34 -6.79
N ASP A 345 -28.81 11.43 -7.53
CA ASP A 345 -29.00 11.43 -8.99
C ASP A 345 -27.88 10.74 -9.75
N TRP A 346 -26.63 10.89 -9.29
CA TRP A 346 -25.51 10.24 -9.92
C TRP A 346 -25.58 8.69 -9.84
N VAL A 347 -26.18 8.14 -8.78
CA VAL A 347 -26.44 6.69 -8.65
C VAL A 347 -27.59 6.28 -9.54
N TYR A 348 -28.69 7.06 -9.51
CA TYR A 348 -29.91 6.80 -10.27
C TYR A 348 -29.67 6.83 -11.79
N ASN A 349 -28.84 7.79 -12.25
CA ASN A 349 -28.50 7.97 -13.66
C ASN A 349 -27.17 7.29 -14.06
N SER A 350 -26.56 6.51 -13.15
CA SER A 350 -25.29 5.83 -13.40
C SER A 350 -25.41 4.79 -14.53
N VAL A 351 -24.42 4.76 -15.41
CA VAL A 351 -24.28 3.70 -16.42
C VAL A 351 -24.11 2.33 -15.77
N VAL A 352 -23.47 2.30 -14.60
CA VAL A 352 -23.17 1.06 -13.87
C VAL A 352 -24.36 0.57 -13.05
N PHE A 353 -25.06 1.48 -12.34
CA PHE A 353 -26.11 1.11 -11.38
C PHE A 353 -27.52 1.46 -11.84
N GLY A 354 -27.68 2.49 -12.68
CA GLY A 354 -28.95 3.16 -12.93
C GLY A 354 -30.05 2.23 -13.40
N ARG A 355 -29.79 1.37 -14.37
CA ARG A 355 -30.78 0.43 -14.93
C ARG A 355 -31.36 -0.49 -13.86
N TYR A 356 -30.50 -1.03 -13.00
CA TYR A 356 -30.92 -1.88 -11.89
C TYR A 356 -31.68 -1.09 -10.83
N VAL A 357 -31.14 0.04 -10.39
CA VAL A 357 -31.72 0.92 -9.38
C VAL A 357 -33.13 1.36 -9.75
N GLN A 358 -33.32 1.80 -11.01
CA GLN A 358 -34.64 2.18 -11.54
C GLN A 358 -35.62 0.99 -11.60
N SER A 359 -35.16 -0.17 -12.08
CA SER A 359 -35.99 -1.38 -12.17
C SER A 359 -36.42 -1.91 -10.81
N MET A 360 -35.64 -1.62 -9.75
CA MET A 360 -35.93 -2.01 -8.38
C MET A 360 -36.76 -0.98 -7.60
N GLY A 361 -37.25 0.08 -8.23
CA GLY A 361 -38.12 1.07 -7.62
C GLY A 361 -37.40 1.95 -6.60
N PHE A 362 -36.12 2.25 -6.81
CA PHE A 362 -35.41 3.27 -6.05
C PHE A 362 -35.83 4.65 -6.58
N PHE A 363 -35.64 5.68 -5.75
CA PHE A 363 -36.11 7.03 -6.08
C PHE A 363 -35.01 8.07 -5.91
N PRO A 364 -34.84 9.02 -6.87
CA PRO A 364 -33.85 10.07 -6.76
C PRO A 364 -34.26 11.16 -5.78
N VAL A 365 -33.36 11.52 -4.87
CA VAL A 365 -33.64 12.51 -3.80
C VAL A 365 -33.97 13.90 -4.34
N SER A 366 -33.40 14.29 -5.48
CA SER A 366 -33.59 15.61 -6.09
C SER A 366 -35.02 15.90 -6.54
N GLU A 367 -35.79 14.86 -6.88
CA GLU A 367 -37.18 15.03 -7.32
C GLU A 367 -38.15 15.39 -6.18
N GLY A 368 -37.69 15.27 -4.95
CA GLY A 368 -38.51 15.57 -3.76
C GLY A 368 -39.48 14.43 -3.39
N ILE A 369 -39.86 14.40 -2.13
CA ILE A 369 -40.68 13.30 -1.56
C ILE A 369 -42.06 13.25 -2.19
N GLU A 370 -42.68 14.38 -2.48
CA GLU A 370 -44.03 14.47 -3.00
C GLU A 370 -44.20 13.73 -4.33
N LYS A 371 -43.22 13.86 -5.25
CA LYS A 371 -43.22 13.13 -6.51
C LYS A 371 -42.96 11.62 -6.32
N GLY A 372 -42.30 11.24 -5.23
CA GLY A 372 -42.01 9.85 -4.90
C GLY A 372 -43.21 9.09 -4.29
N MET A 373 -44.23 9.79 -3.77
CA MET A 373 -45.34 9.16 -3.04
C MET A 373 -46.01 7.99 -3.80
N PRO A 374 -46.33 8.09 -5.09
CA PRO A 374 -46.96 6.95 -5.82
C PRO A 374 -46.04 5.72 -5.89
N LEU A 375 -44.73 5.94 -6.00
CA LEU A 375 -43.74 4.86 -6.03
C LEU A 375 -43.58 4.23 -4.64
N PHE A 376 -43.55 5.04 -3.59
CA PHE A 376 -43.47 4.57 -2.21
C PHE A 376 -44.70 3.73 -1.85
N GLU A 377 -45.90 4.18 -2.22
CA GLU A 377 -47.13 3.42 -2.08
C GLU A 377 -47.07 2.04 -2.75
N LYS A 378 -46.63 2.05 -4.02
CA LYS A 378 -46.43 0.81 -4.79
C LYS A 378 -45.44 -0.13 -4.12
N ASN A 379 -44.34 0.39 -3.62
CA ASN A 379 -43.33 -0.40 -2.93
C ASN A 379 -43.88 -1.00 -1.63
N LEU A 380 -44.53 -0.20 -0.78
CA LEU A 380 -45.11 -0.63 0.47
C LEU A 380 -46.21 -1.70 0.25
N LYS A 381 -47.12 -1.52 -0.72
CA LYS A 381 -48.12 -2.52 -1.13
C LYS A 381 -47.51 -3.84 -1.57
N ASN A 382 -46.30 -3.80 -2.16
CA ASN A 382 -45.55 -5.00 -2.58
C ASN A 382 -44.67 -5.62 -1.49
N GLY A 383 -44.81 -5.19 -0.24
CA GLY A 383 -44.02 -5.71 0.87
C GLY A 383 -42.56 -5.22 0.87
N ILE A 384 -42.27 -4.07 0.27
CA ILE A 384 -40.94 -3.46 0.16
C ILE A 384 -40.93 -2.22 1.05
N SER A 385 -40.05 -2.19 2.02
CA SER A 385 -39.83 -1.06 2.91
C SER A 385 -39.08 0.08 2.20
N VAL A 386 -39.31 1.31 2.64
CA VAL A 386 -38.62 2.50 2.11
C VAL A 386 -37.49 2.88 3.07
N MET A 387 -36.26 2.91 2.57
CA MET A 387 -35.08 3.29 3.34
C MET A 387 -34.69 4.74 3.07
N ILE A 388 -34.53 5.50 4.14
CA ILE A 388 -34.15 6.91 4.08
C ILE A 388 -33.04 7.18 5.09
N PHE A 389 -32.01 7.88 4.65
CA PHE A 389 -31.03 8.49 5.52
C PHE A 389 -31.52 9.90 5.88
N PRO A 390 -32.11 10.09 7.08
CA PRO A 390 -32.82 11.33 7.39
C PRO A 390 -31.89 12.55 7.57
N GLU A 391 -30.58 12.33 7.62
CA GLU A 391 -29.57 13.38 7.62
C GLU A 391 -29.39 14.07 6.26
N GLY A 392 -29.87 13.45 5.17
CA GLY A 392 -29.79 13.98 3.80
C GLY A 392 -28.39 13.97 3.17
N LYS A 393 -27.35 13.85 3.94
CA LYS A 393 -25.95 13.77 3.49
C LYS A 393 -25.11 12.89 4.42
N ARG A 394 -24.02 12.33 3.87
CA ARG A 394 -23.07 11.57 4.68
C ARG A 394 -22.34 12.48 5.67
N SER A 395 -22.26 12.07 6.92
CA SER A 395 -21.44 12.72 7.94
C SER A 395 -19.94 12.50 7.65
N ASP A 396 -19.12 13.51 7.95
CA ASP A 396 -17.67 13.43 7.88
C ASP A 396 -17.05 12.85 9.17
N THR A 397 -17.89 12.76 10.21
CA THR A 397 -17.55 12.26 11.54
C THR A 397 -18.57 11.20 11.95
N ASN A 398 -18.39 10.57 13.11
CA ASN A 398 -19.40 9.67 13.68
C ASN A 398 -20.58 10.40 14.36
N GLN A 399 -20.67 11.71 14.21
CA GLN A 399 -21.78 12.49 14.75
C GLN A 399 -22.98 12.41 13.82
N ILE A 400 -24.14 12.20 14.42
CA ILE A 400 -25.43 12.14 13.72
C ILE A 400 -25.97 13.56 13.60
N HIS A 401 -26.15 14.00 12.38
CA HIS A 401 -26.69 15.33 12.07
C HIS A 401 -28.19 15.42 12.35
N ARG A 402 -28.72 16.63 12.15
CA ARG A 402 -30.16 16.90 12.26
C ARG A 402 -30.93 16.06 11.24
N PHE A 403 -32.05 15.47 11.69
CA PHE A 403 -32.97 14.74 10.83
C PHE A 403 -33.92 15.67 10.09
N HIS A 404 -34.11 15.42 8.80
CA HIS A 404 -35.13 16.06 7.98
C HIS A 404 -36.48 15.36 8.11
N LYS A 405 -37.57 16.11 7.91
CA LYS A 405 -38.95 15.63 8.10
C LYS A 405 -39.44 14.55 7.12
N GLY A 406 -38.70 14.30 6.02
CA GLY A 406 -39.14 13.50 4.89
C GLY A 406 -39.56 12.06 5.24
N ALA A 407 -38.74 11.36 6.01
CA ALA A 407 -39.06 9.99 6.45
C ALA A 407 -40.34 9.95 7.31
N PHE A 408 -40.54 10.96 8.14
CA PHE A 408 -41.66 11.08 9.04
C PHE A 408 -42.97 11.42 8.30
N LEU A 409 -42.89 12.24 7.25
CA LEU A 409 -44.02 12.51 6.34
C LEU A 409 -44.49 11.23 5.64
N ILE A 410 -43.59 10.41 5.15
CA ILE A 410 -43.92 9.14 4.48
C ILE A 410 -44.56 8.18 5.47
N ALA A 411 -43.97 8.05 6.66
CA ALA A 411 -44.49 7.17 7.71
C ALA A 411 -45.93 7.54 8.14
N GLU A 412 -46.18 8.84 8.35
CA GLU A 412 -47.48 9.38 8.70
C GLU A 412 -48.51 9.21 7.58
N HIS A 413 -48.16 9.57 6.33
CA HIS A 413 -49.03 9.50 5.18
C HIS A 413 -49.54 8.06 4.91
N PHE A 414 -48.61 7.07 5.01
CA PHE A 414 -48.96 5.67 4.77
C PHE A 414 -49.30 4.90 6.02
N GLN A 415 -49.40 5.53 7.20
CA GLN A 415 -49.66 4.92 8.51
C GLN A 415 -48.74 3.71 8.75
N THR A 416 -47.44 3.88 8.42
CA THR A 416 -46.42 2.82 8.43
C THR A 416 -45.42 3.08 9.55
N PRO A 417 -44.99 2.06 10.33
CA PRO A 417 -44.03 2.26 11.41
C PRO A 417 -42.66 2.72 10.90
N LEU A 418 -41.99 3.51 11.71
CA LEU A 418 -40.57 3.88 11.52
C LEU A 418 -39.71 2.82 12.23
N VAL A 419 -38.75 2.22 11.51
CA VAL A 419 -37.79 1.30 12.09
C VAL A 419 -36.40 1.96 12.10
N PRO A 420 -35.87 2.36 13.27
CA PRO A 420 -34.54 2.88 13.39
C PRO A 420 -33.51 1.75 13.27
N VAL A 421 -32.50 1.94 12.41
CA VAL A 421 -31.39 1.01 12.23
C VAL A 421 -30.09 1.75 12.48
N TYR A 422 -29.36 1.33 13.50
CA TYR A 422 -28.09 1.94 13.88
C TYR A 422 -26.94 1.21 13.19
N ILE A 423 -26.16 1.93 12.39
CA ILE A 423 -24.98 1.38 11.71
C ILE A 423 -23.73 1.95 12.37
N HIS A 424 -22.95 1.07 12.99
CA HIS A 424 -21.71 1.42 13.65
C HIS A 424 -20.52 0.83 12.91
N GLY A 425 -19.42 1.59 12.78
CA GLY A 425 -18.14 1.12 12.25
C GLY A 425 -17.92 1.35 10.76
N CYS A 426 -18.94 1.71 9.98
CA CYS A 426 -18.77 1.96 8.54
C CYS A 426 -17.84 3.16 8.25
N SER A 427 -17.88 4.21 9.06
CA SER A 427 -17.00 5.38 8.95
C SER A 427 -15.54 5.07 9.25
N GLU A 428 -15.28 4.10 10.14
CA GLU A 428 -13.94 3.65 10.47
C GLU A 428 -13.38 2.73 9.39
N VAL A 429 -14.23 1.85 8.86
CA VAL A 429 -13.85 0.91 7.79
C VAL A 429 -13.63 1.64 6.48
N GLN A 430 -14.51 2.60 6.15
CA GLN A 430 -14.32 3.43 4.96
C GLN A 430 -14.84 4.85 5.19
N PRO A 431 -13.95 5.76 5.59
CA PRO A 431 -14.28 7.17 5.79
C PRO A 431 -14.80 7.82 4.51
N LYS A 432 -15.65 8.82 4.66
CA LYS A 432 -16.14 9.62 3.54
C LYS A 432 -14.98 10.23 2.75
N GLY A 433 -15.02 10.04 1.43
CA GLY A 433 -14.00 10.54 0.50
C GLY A 433 -12.70 9.73 0.48
N ASP A 434 -12.60 8.64 1.24
CA ASP A 434 -11.48 7.70 1.13
C ASP A 434 -11.87 6.47 0.31
N VAL A 435 -10.93 5.98 -0.50
CA VAL A 435 -11.08 4.76 -1.31
C VAL A 435 -10.53 3.52 -0.60
N ILE A 436 -9.82 3.72 0.51
CA ILE A 436 -9.21 2.64 1.28
C ILE A 436 -10.24 2.01 2.21
N ILE A 437 -10.22 0.69 2.26
CA ILE A 437 -11.03 -0.11 3.17
C ILE A 437 -10.14 -0.59 4.31
N TYR A 438 -10.34 0.01 5.49
CA TYR A 438 -9.56 -0.28 6.69
C TYR A 438 -10.10 -1.51 7.42
N ASP A 439 -9.26 -2.10 8.27
CA ASP A 439 -9.70 -3.13 9.20
C ASP A 439 -10.65 -2.55 10.25
N GLY A 440 -11.64 -3.33 10.64
CA GLY A 440 -12.59 -2.87 11.65
C GLY A 440 -13.72 -3.85 11.94
N ALA A 441 -14.82 -3.28 12.40
CA ALA A 441 -16.05 -4.02 12.63
C ALA A 441 -17.25 -3.18 12.16
N ILE A 442 -18.19 -3.82 11.50
CA ILE A 442 -19.46 -3.22 11.10
C ILE A 442 -20.55 -3.93 11.89
N THR A 443 -21.28 -3.16 12.69
CA THR A 443 -22.41 -3.67 13.48
C THR A 443 -23.67 -2.94 13.05
N VAL A 444 -24.69 -3.70 12.69
CA VAL A 444 -26.03 -3.21 12.35
C VAL A 444 -26.97 -3.61 13.50
N VAL A 445 -27.58 -2.64 14.15
CA VAL A 445 -28.53 -2.87 15.25
C VAL A 445 -29.91 -2.38 14.85
N ILE A 446 -30.90 -3.24 14.91
CA ILE A 446 -32.29 -2.93 14.61
C ILE A 446 -32.95 -2.46 15.89
N GLY A 447 -33.43 -1.24 15.92
CA GLY A 447 -34.12 -0.67 17.06
C GLY A 447 -35.61 -1.00 17.07
N GLU A 448 -36.26 -0.63 18.15
CA GLU A 448 -37.71 -0.80 18.32
C GLU A 448 -38.50 0.06 17.32
N PRO A 449 -39.52 -0.51 16.65
CA PRO A 449 -40.36 0.26 15.74
C PRO A 449 -41.12 1.37 16.46
N ILE A 450 -41.14 2.56 15.85
CA ILE A 450 -41.88 3.72 16.34
C ILE A 450 -43.17 3.84 15.53
N ALA A 451 -44.28 3.94 16.21
CA ALA A 451 -45.57 4.14 15.55
C ALA A 451 -45.62 5.49 14.81
N PRO A 452 -46.30 5.56 13.66
CA PRO A 452 -46.30 6.78 12.82
C PRO A 452 -46.88 7.99 13.56
N ASN A 453 -47.77 7.77 14.52
CA ASN A 453 -48.43 8.82 15.30
C ASN A 453 -48.07 8.74 16.79
N ASP A 454 -46.86 8.30 17.12
CA ASP A 454 -46.42 8.19 18.51
C ASP A 454 -46.27 9.59 19.15
N GLU A 455 -47.15 9.91 20.09
CA GLU A 455 -47.21 11.22 20.76
C GLU A 455 -45.96 11.52 21.59
N ARG A 456 -45.20 10.51 22.01
CA ARG A 456 -43.90 10.71 22.70
C ARG A 456 -42.91 11.56 21.89
N PHE A 457 -43.04 11.54 20.58
CA PHE A 457 -42.17 12.25 19.65
C PHE A 457 -42.82 13.47 18.99
N GLY A 458 -43.97 13.90 19.48
CA GLY A 458 -44.69 15.09 19.04
C GLY A 458 -45.73 14.86 17.94
N ASN A 459 -46.53 15.88 17.68
CA ASN A 459 -47.74 15.77 16.86
C ASN A 459 -47.53 16.15 15.39
N THR A 460 -46.38 16.71 15.01
CA THR A 460 -46.11 17.06 13.64
C THR A 460 -44.87 16.28 13.11
N PRO A 461 -44.77 16.01 11.79
CA PRO A 461 -43.61 15.39 11.21
C PRO A 461 -42.30 16.14 11.49
N ARG A 462 -42.35 17.45 11.69
CA ARG A 462 -41.21 18.30 12.03
C ARG A 462 -40.76 18.05 13.48
N ASP A 463 -41.70 17.99 14.41
CA ASP A 463 -41.40 17.72 15.82
C ASP A 463 -40.90 16.29 16.01
N ARG A 464 -41.55 15.32 15.35
CA ARG A 464 -41.07 13.94 15.33
C ARG A 464 -39.65 13.81 14.80
N ALA A 465 -39.31 14.50 13.70
CA ALA A 465 -37.93 14.50 13.18
C ALA A 465 -36.93 15.03 14.20
N LYS A 466 -37.29 16.07 14.96
CA LYS A 466 -36.44 16.65 16.01
C LYS A 466 -36.29 15.69 17.20
N GLN A 467 -37.39 15.16 17.69
CA GLN A 467 -37.42 14.33 18.91
C GLN A 467 -36.87 12.92 18.67
N VAL A 468 -37.29 12.25 17.58
CA VAL A 468 -36.71 10.97 17.17
C VAL A 468 -35.22 11.13 16.84
N GLY A 469 -34.81 12.23 16.23
CA GLY A 469 -33.40 12.52 16.00
C GLY A 469 -32.58 12.68 17.29
N ALA A 470 -33.16 13.26 18.36
CA ALA A 470 -32.53 13.35 19.67
C ALA A 470 -32.44 11.95 20.33
N PHE A 471 -33.55 11.21 20.33
CA PHE A 471 -33.60 9.83 20.81
C PHE A 471 -32.61 8.93 20.08
N TYR A 472 -32.56 9.02 18.77
CA TYR A 472 -31.63 8.24 17.94
C TYR A 472 -30.17 8.53 18.30
N ARG A 473 -29.78 9.80 18.50
CA ARG A 473 -28.43 10.18 18.94
C ARG A 473 -28.09 9.57 20.30
N GLN A 474 -29.03 9.62 21.26
CA GLN A 474 -28.82 9.03 22.58
C GLN A 474 -28.59 7.50 22.50
N GLN A 475 -29.41 6.81 21.72
CA GLN A 475 -29.27 5.34 21.52
C GLN A 475 -27.95 5.01 20.81
N PHE A 476 -27.56 5.80 19.81
CA PHE A 476 -26.31 5.60 19.08
C PHE A 476 -25.08 5.83 19.98
N LEU A 477 -25.11 6.82 20.86
CA LEU A 477 -24.05 7.05 21.84
C LEU A 477 -23.94 5.88 22.84
N ALA A 478 -25.06 5.37 23.32
CA ALA A 478 -25.06 4.17 24.17
C ALA A 478 -24.48 2.96 23.44
N LEU A 479 -24.82 2.82 22.15
CA LEU A 479 -24.25 1.78 21.28
C LEU A 479 -22.73 1.93 21.10
N ARG A 480 -22.25 3.14 20.86
CA ARG A 480 -20.82 3.44 20.75
C ARG A 480 -20.07 3.04 22.02
N LYS A 481 -20.56 3.48 23.19
CA LYS A 481 -19.95 3.12 24.49
C LYS A 481 -19.90 1.59 24.70
N ARG A 482 -20.90 0.86 24.25
CA ARG A 482 -20.94 -0.62 24.33
C ARG A 482 -19.97 -1.30 23.37
N LEU A 483 -19.79 -0.78 22.15
CA LEU A 483 -19.01 -1.42 21.08
C LEU A 483 -17.57 -0.95 21.01
N GLU A 484 -17.30 0.28 21.38
CA GLU A 484 -15.97 0.89 21.35
C GLU A 484 -15.17 0.54 22.62
N GLY A 485 -14.70 -0.70 22.72
CA GLY A 485 -13.85 -1.13 23.85
C GLY A 485 -12.42 -0.61 23.72
N VAL A 486 -11.58 -0.94 24.70
CA VAL A 486 -10.21 -0.43 24.89
C VAL A 486 -9.38 -0.42 23.63
N ASP A 487 -9.39 -1.50 22.85
CA ASP A 487 -8.56 -1.65 21.64
C ASP A 487 -9.28 -1.24 20.34
N TYR A 488 -10.48 -0.62 20.42
CA TYR A 488 -11.28 -0.30 19.25
C TYR A 488 -10.54 0.59 18.23
N LEU A 489 -9.90 1.64 18.70
CA LEU A 489 -9.16 2.61 17.87
C LEU A 489 -7.67 2.30 17.72
N LYS A 490 -7.16 1.23 18.35
CA LYS A 490 -5.75 0.86 18.36
C LYS A 490 -5.11 0.84 16.97
N LYS A 491 -5.75 0.14 16.02
CA LYS A 491 -5.22 0.06 14.65
C LYS A 491 -5.16 1.42 13.99
N LYS A 492 -6.16 2.27 14.20
CA LYS A 492 -6.25 3.61 13.62
C LYS A 492 -5.24 4.56 14.26
N LEU A 493 -5.02 4.43 15.56
CA LEU A 493 -3.95 5.14 16.27
C LEU A 493 -2.59 4.81 15.65
N PHE A 494 -2.25 3.52 15.52
CA PHE A 494 -0.94 3.11 15.01
C PHE A 494 -0.71 3.43 13.53
N LEU A 495 -1.76 3.68 12.74
CA LEU A 495 -1.61 4.21 11.40
C LEU A 495 -1.00 5.63 11.37
N ASN A 496 -1.17 6.45 12.43
CA ASN A 496 -0.50 7.76 12.52
C ASN A 496 1.03 7.64 12.53
N TYR A 497 1.53 6.50 13.00
CA TYR A 497 2.97 6.23 13.13
C TYR A 497 3.49 5.28 12.03
N LEU A 498 2.64 4.92 11.06
CA LEU A 498 3.06 4.12 9.91
C LEU A 498 4.14 4.90 9.13
N TYR A 499 5.25 4.30 8.81
CA TYR A 499 6.42 4.87 8.15
C TYR A 499 7.31 5.79 9.00
N LYS A 500 6.93 6.15 10.24
CA LYS A 500 7.84 6.81 11.17
C LYS A 500 8.96 5.87 11.59
N GLU A 501 10.04 6.41 12.14
CA GLU A 501 11.19 5.63 12.59
C GLU A 501 10.83 4.58 13.65
N ASN A 502 11.56 3.47 13.64
CA ASN A 502 11.21 2.28 14.44
C ASN A 502 11.19 2.53 15.94
N TYR A 503 12.05 3.43 16.44
CA TYR A 503 12.08 3.76 17.87
C TYR A 503 10.80 4.47 18.33
N VAL A 504 10.26 5.39 17.50
CA VAL A 504 8.97 6.06 17.76
C VAL A 504 7.83 5.04 17.80
N VAL A 505 7.76 4.19 16.77
CA VAL A 505 6.70 3.17 16.69
C VAL A 505 6.75 2.21 17.87
N ARG A 506 7.96 1.86 18.35
CA ARG A 506 8.15 1.01 19.53
C ARG A 506 7.67 1.72 20.78
N ALA A 507 8.16 2.93 21.03
CA ALA A 507 7.81 3.72 22.21
C ALA A 507 6.29 3.93 22.32
N VAL A 508 5.63 4.31 21.24
CA VAL A 508 4.17 4.49 21.21
C VAL A 508 3.41 3.18 21.47
N LYS A 509 3.91 2.05 20.98
CA LYS A 509 3.27 0.74 21.23
C LYS A 509 3.44 0.29 22.68
N GLU A 510 4.61 0.49 23.26
CA GLU A 510 4.92 0.15 24.64
C GLU A 510 4.08 1.00 25.60
N ASP A 511 4.05 2.32 25.40
CA ASP A 511 3.23 3.24 26.17
C ASP A 511 1.73 2.91 26.07
N TYR A 512 1.23 2.71 24.85
CA TYR A 512 -0.17 2.30 24.65
C TYR A 512 -0.49 0.98 25.36
N GLN A 513 0.40 -0.01 25.31
CA GLN A 513 0.17 -1.30 25.96
C GLN A 513 0.11 -1.18 27.47
N GLN A 514 0.89 -0.27 28.05
CA GLN A 514 0.93 0.00 29.48
C GLN A 514 -0.32 0.78 29.96
N HIS A 515 -0.78 1.78 29.18
CA HIS A 515 -1.78 2.74 29.65
C HIS A 515 -3.14 2.62 28.93
N ARG A 516 -3.37 1.63 28.07
CA ARG A 516 -4.55 1.54 27.17
C ARG A 516 -5.89 1.61 27.89
N GLU A 517 -6.03 0.99 29.06
CA GLU A 517 -7.27 0.97 29.85
C GLU A 517 -7.54 2.36 30.42
N HIS A 518 -6.51 2.96 30.99
CA HIS A 518 -6.59 4.32 31.50
C HIS A 518 -6.89 5.34 30.40
N TYR A 519 -6.25 5.22 29.24
CA TYR A 519 -6.56 6.07 28.07
C TYR A 519 -8.02 5.91 27.62
N HIS A 520 -8.54 4.69 27.63
CA HIS A 520 -9.93 4.44 27.30
C HIS A 520 -10.90 5.10 28.27
N GLU A 521 -10.67 4.96 29.58
CA GLU A 521 -11.48 5.60 30.62
C GLU A 521 -11.43 7.12 30.51
N LEU A 522 -10.23 7.69 30.36
CA LEU A 522 -10.03 9.13 30.24
C LEU A 522 -10.73 9.70 29.01
N VAL A 523 -10.61 9.07 27.86
CA VAL A 523 -11.24 9.50 26.62
C VAL A 523 -12.77 9.53 26.74
N HIS A 524 -13.37 8.58 27.47
CA HIS A 524 -14.82 8.50 27.64
C HIS A 524 -15.36 9.29 28.84
N SER A 525 -14.51 9.70 29.78
CA SER A 525 -14.90 10.58 30.89
C SER A 525 -15.11 12.04 30.47
N LEU A 526 -14.45 12.47 29.40
CA LEU A 526 -14.50 13.83 28.92
C LEU A 526 -15.66 14.05 27.92
N PRO A 527 -16.28 15.24 27.89
CA PRO A 527 -17.35 15.56 26.95
C PRO A 527 -16.92 15.41 25.47
N GLU A 528 -17.92 15.22 24.59
CA GLU A 528 -17.70 15.13 23.15
C GLU A 528 -17.12 16.41 22.54
N LYS A 529 -17.48 17.56 23.12
CA LYS A 529 -16.95 18.87 22.81
C LYS A 529 -16.33 19.44 24.07
N ALA A 530 -15.04 19.61 24.03
CA ALA A 530 -14.28 20.20 25.12
C ALA A 530 -13.01 20.87 24.58
N ARG A 531 -12.57 21.92 25.23
CA ARG A 531 -11.25 22.52 25.05
C ARG A 531 -10.31 21.94 26.12
N ILE A 532 -9.31 21.21 25.67
CA ILE A 532 -8.44 20.41 26.53
C ILE A 532 -7.00 20.94 26.48
N LEU A 533 -6.45 21.23 27.63
CA LEU A 533 -5.03 21.44 27.80
C LEU A 533 -4.39 20.11 28.18
N HIS A 534 -3.42 19.64 27.41
CA HIS A 534 -2.70 18.42 27.70
C HIS A 534 -1.21 18.73 27.92
N ILE A 535 -0.71 18.43 29.12
CA ILE A 535 0.72 18.52 29.44
C ILE A 535 1.30 17.12 29.25
N ALA A 536 2.02 16.93 28.16
CA ALA A 536 2.43 15.63 27.67
C ALA A 536 3.96 15.48 27.63
N ASP A 537 4.43 14.26 27.83
CA ASP A 537 5.79 13.84 27.52
C ASP A 537 5.77 12.61 26.58
N ASP A 538 4.93 12.68 25.58
CA ASP A 538 4.66 11.60 24.64
C ASP A 538 4.79 12.06 23.18
N TYR A 539 4.45 11.18 22.23
CA TYR A 539 4.47 11.47 20.80
C TYR A 539 3.09 11.87 20.25
N GLY A 540 2.19 12.36 21.11
CA GLY A 540 0.82 12.77 20.77
C GLY A 540 -0.19 11.62 20.71
N GLN A 541 0.11 10.43 21.24
CA GLN A 541 -0.76 9.26 21.12
C GLN A 541 -2.08 9.42 21.87
N LEU A 542 -2.08 10.04 23.05
CA LEU A 542 -3.31 10.34 23.79
C LEU A 542 -4.15 11.39 23.08
N ASP A 543 -3.52 12.45 22.57
CA ASP A 543 -4.19 13.50 21.78
C ASP A 543 -4.90 12.91 20.56
N PHE A 544 -4.23 11.99 19.86
CA PHE A 544 -4.82 11.33 18.70
C PHE A 544 -5.99 10.43 19.07
N LEU A 545 -5.94 9.73 20.20
CA LEU A 545 -7.08 8.95 20.72
C LEU A 545 -8.26 9.84 21.06
N LEU A 546 -8.02 10.96 21.76
CA LEU A 546 -9.03 11.96 22.11
C LEU A 546 -9.76 12.48 20.86
N LEU A 547 -9.01 12.77 19.78
CA LEU A 547 -9.54 13.32 18.52
C LEU A 547 -10.14 12.26 17.59
N LEU A 548 -9.67 11.03 17.65
CA LEU A 548 -10.24 9.91 16.89
C LEU A 548 -11.60 9.50 17.46
N THR A 549 -11.78 9.55 18.78
CA THR A 549 -13.04 9.20 19.44
C THR A 549 -14.08 10.32 19.29
N TYR A 550 -13.69 11.57 19.58
CA TYR A 550 -14.57 12.73 19.46
C TYR A 550 -13.88 13.85 18.67
N PRO A 551 -14.15 13.91 17.37
CA PRO A 551 -13.42 14.79 16.43
C PRO A 551 -13.62 16.30 16.63
N GLU A 552 -14.61 16.71 17.45
CA GLU A 552 -14.94 18.13 17.73
C GLU A 552 -14.20 18.71 18.93
N ARG A 553 -13.39 17.91 19.60
CA ARG A 553 -12.52 18.40 20.67
C ARG A 553 -11.45 19.33 20.12
N GLU A 554 -11.09 20.33 20.92
CA GLU A 554 -9.99 21.25 20.66
C GLU A 554 -8.89 20.97 21.68
N ILE A 555 -7.68 20.70 21.21
CA ILE A 555 -6.57 20.31 22.09
C ILE A 555 -5.41 21.27 21.92
N VAL A 556 -4.87 21.75 23.03
CA VAL A 556 -3.55 22.37 23.09
C VAL A 556 -2.66 21.47 23.91
N SER A 557 -1.64 20.92 23.26
CA SER A 557 -0.73 19.96 23.89
C SER A 557 0.64 20.60 24.11
N VAL A 558 1.10 20.58 25.34
CA VAL A 558 2.40 21.12 25.76
C VAL A 558 3.38 19.98 25.81
N ILE A 559 4.32 19.95 24.87
CA ILE A 559 5.41 18.98 24.82
C ILE A 559 6.73 19.75 24.85
N THR A 560 7.46 19.65 25.95
CA THR A 560 8.73 20.38 26.18
C THR A 560 9.85 19.86 25.29
N ASP A 561 9.90 18.55 25.04
CA ASP A 561 10.86 17.91 24.14
C ASP A 561 10.60 18.32 22.68
N ASP A 562 11.60 18.94 22.06
CA ASP A 562 11.50 19.47 20.70
C ASP A 562 11.33 18.37 19.64
N GLU A 563 11.91 17.19 19.86
CA GLU A 563 11.80 16.06 18.95
C GLU A 563 10.42 15.40 19.04
N LYS A 564 9.96 15.07 20.25
CA LYS A 564 8.62 14.51 20.46
C LYS A 564 7.54 15.43 19.93
N ARG A 565 7.67 16.74 20.20
CA ARG A 565 6.73 17.76 19.70
C ARG A 565 6.71 17.80 18.17
N ALA A 566 7.87 17.81 17.51
CA ALA A 566 7.98 17.77 16.07
C ALA A 566 7.33 16.51 15.48
N ILE A 567 7.55 15.35 16.10
CA ILE A 567 6.94 14.08 15.69
C ILE A 567 5.41 14.11 15.84
N ALA A 568 4.89 14.64 16.93
CA ALA A 568 3.44 14.79 17.14
C ALA A 568 2.81 15.75 16.12
N GLN A 569 3.47 16.88 15.83
CA GLN A 569 3.02 17.84 14.81
C GLN A 569 2.93 17.23 13.40
N HIS A 570 3.83 16.29 13.06
CA HIS A 570 3.85 15.62 11.76
C HIS A 570 2.90 14.40 11.71
N SER A 571 1.63 14.63 12.05
CA SER A 571 0.53 13.68 11.89
C SER A 571 -0.51 14.22 10.90
N TYR A 572 -1.17 13.34 10.16
CA TYR A 572 -2.28 13.74 9.28
C TYR A 572 -3.46 14.33 10.07
N LEU A 573 -3.62 13.93 11.34
CA LEU A 573 -4.70 14.42 12.21
C LEU A 573 -4.56 15.91 12.51
N THR A 574 -3.35 16.44 12.61
CA THR A 574 -3.13 17.88 12.85
C THR A 574 -3.62 18.76 11.70
N LYS A 575 -3.79 18.19 10.49
CA LYS A 575 -4.30 18.91 9.31
C LYS A 575 -5.82 18.95 9.22
N ILE A 576 -6.52 18.08 9.95
CA ILE A 576 -7.98 17.91 9.85
C ILE A 576 -8.70 18.07 11.19
N ARG A 577 -7.96 18.21 12.29
CA ARG A 577 -8.48 18.35 13.65
C ARG A 577 -7.93 19.60 14.30
N LYS A 578 -8.63 20.08 15.32
CA LYS A 578 -8.24 21.27 16.08
C LYS A 578 -7.25 20.86 17.18
N ILE A 579 -5.99 20.78 16.82
CA ILE A 579 -4.89 20.50 17.75
C ILE A 579 -3.71 21.41 17.48
N GLN A 580 -3.10 21.90 18.55
CA GLN A 580 -1.89 22.70 18.52
C GLN A 580 -0.87 22.13 19.51
N TYR A 581 0.38 22.07 19.09
CA TYR A 581 1.50 21.65 19.94
C TYR A 581 2.39 22.85 20.24
N VAL A 582 2.62 23.10 21.53
CA VAL A 582 3.41 24.23 22.02
C VAL A 582 4.53 23.73 22.97
N LYS A 583 5.57 24.54 23.14
CA LYS A 583 6.68 24.22 24.03
C LYS A 583 6.38 24.58 25.48
N SER A 584 5.69 25.70 25.70
CA SER A 584 5.29 26.21 27.01
C SER A 584 3.99 26.99 26.88
N ILE A 585 3.32 27.25 28.00
CA ILE A 585 2.05 27.98 28.08
C ILE A 585 2.30 29.50 28.26
N ASP A 586 3.55 29.93 28.47
CA ASP A 586 3.90 31.31 28.87
C ASP A 586 3.66 32.39 27.82
N ASN A 587 2.85 32.14 26.82
CA ASN A 587 2.36 33.13 25.87
C ASN A 587 0.99 33.70 26.35
N GLU A 588 0.81 35.00 26.29
CA GLU A 588 -0.43 35.73 26.60
C GLU A 588 -1.73 35.19 25.95
N GLN A 589 -1.60 34.28 25.00
CA GLN A 589 -2.71 33.62 24.29
C GLN A 589 -3.41 32.51 25.07
N TRP A 590 -2.74 31.90 26.07
CA TRP A 590 -3.23 30.69 26.73
C TRP A 590 -3.17 30.83 28.25
N THR A 591 -4.30 31.19 28.87
CA THR A 591 -4.51 31.06 30.32
C THR A 591 -5.23 29.75 30.63
N LYS A 592 -5.04 29.19 31.82
CA LYS A 592 -5.73 27.94 32.24
C LYS A 592 -7.26 28.10 32.16
N ASP A 593 -7.76 29.29 32.34
CA ASP A 593 -9.21 29.64 32.30
C ASP A 593 -9.81 29.47 30.89
N ASN A 594 -8.99 29.34 29.84
CA ASN A 594 -9.43 29.13 28.47
C ASN A 594 -9.77 27.65 28.14
N PHE A 595 -9.58 26.74 29.09
CA PHE A 595 -9.78 25.31 28.90
C PHE A 595 -10.84 24.77 29.85
N ASP A 596 -11.64 23.81 29.37
CA ASP A 596 -12.62 23.10 30.18
C ASP A 596 -11.97 22.05 31.08
N PHE A 597 -10.87 21.47 30.60
CA PHE A 597 -10.13 20.41 31.29
C PHE A 597 -8.63 20.51 31.07
N THR A 598 -7.86 20.17 32.10
CA THR A 598 -6.41 19.95 31.99
C THR A 598 -6.08 18.49 32.26
N ILE A 599 -5.32 17.88 31.36
CA ILE A 599 -4.76 16.54 31.52
C ILE A 599 -3.26 16.69 31.76
N ASN A 600 -2.75 16.06 32.81
CA ASN A 600 -1.32 16.00 33.07
C ASN A 600 -0.87 14.54 33.07
N ASN A 601 0.01 14.17 32.15
CA ASN A 601 0.51 12.80 32.03
C ASN A 601 1.21 12.29 33.29
N LEU A 602 1.69 13.17 34.16
CA LEU A 602 2.28 12.79 35.44
C LEU A 602 1.24 12.23 36.44
N TYR A 603 -0.04 12.63 36.32
CA TYR A 603 -1.11 12.22 37.23
C TYR A 603 -2.27 11.51 36.56
N LEU A 604 -2.32 11.52 35.23
CA LEU A 604 -3.32 10.88 34.35
C LEU A 604 -4.79 11.09 34.81
N CYS A 605 -5.07 12.15 35.55
CA CYS A 605 -6.41 12.50 36.03
C CYS A 605 -6.81 13.87 35.44
N PRO A 606 -7.99 13.99 34.79
CA PRO A 606 -8.44 15.27 34.28
C PRO A 606 -8.87 16.18 35.42
N ILE A 607 -8.34 17.41 35.44
CA ILE A 607 -8.79 18.47 36.33
C ILE A 607 -9.80 19.29 35.56
N LYS A 608 -11.02 19.40 36.12
CA LYS A 608 -12.06 20.28 35.58
C LYS A 608 -11.79 21.72 36.04
N HIS A 609 -11.88 22.68 35.13
CA HIS A 609 -11.77 24.11 35.37
C HIS A 609 -13.14 24.79 35.41
#